data_ed509164706befbf65cf5b46484bd312
#
_entry.id   ed509164706befbf65cf5b46484bd312
#
_cell.length_a   1.000
_cell.length_b   1.000
_cell.length_c   1.000
_cell.angle_alpha   90.00
_cell.angle_beta   90.00
_cell.angle_gamma   90.00
#
_symmetry.space_group_name_H-M   'P 1'
#
loop_
_entity.id
_entity.type
_entity.pdbx_description
1 polymer ?
#
loop_
_entity_poly.entity_id
_entity_poly.type
_entity_poly.pdbx_seq_one_letter_code
_entity_poly.pdbx_strand_id
1 'polypeptide(L)'
;MSGLIEVLQPGFGTTIQDRGRRGQRHVGLPQSGWLDGTLAEAANALVGNNGGEAVLELRGLGTELRVQAGPVRIALAGAIAAKWLRADGKHLTLPAWQSATLQVGDRLQLGAAESGCAYLAIAGGLRLPPQLGSRSSYWRAGLTGVLGRALRPGDQLPCSQWNSPDPKEWRSASPWSLPDGPIRVILGPQQDHFSPEAIATLLGQDWETTPEQDRMGMRLRGSALQHVDAAAADIVSDAVTPGAIQVPANGLPIVLLADSQTVGGYPKIATVIGADLPRLAHLKPGTRLRFQAIGLAEARLALQGQRSDWQRWLATREAFVPAGFIDLEALYGSNLVSGMLRAEP
;
A
#
# COMPACT_ATOMS: atom_id res chain seq x y z
N MET A 1 19.99 -8.28 18.94
CA MET A 1 20.38 -6.87 18.70
C MET A 1 19.31 -6.22 17.85
N SER A 2 19.05 -4.92 18.02
CA SER A 2 18.00 -4.19 17.30
C SER A 2 18.63 -3.36 16.18
N GLY A 3 17.99 -3.36 15.00
CA GLY A 3 18.29 -2.42 13.94
C GLY A 3 17.65 -1.06 14.25
N LEU A 4 18.16 0.00 13.64
CA LEU A 4 17.65 1.36 13.82
C LEU A 4 17.76 2.13 12.50
N ILE A 5 16.64 2.66 12.05
CA ILE A 5 16.56 3.57 10.90
C ILE A 5 16.19 4.96 11.41
N GLU A 6 16.94 5.95 10.98
CA GLU A 6 16.64 7.36 11.20
C GLU A 6 15.96 7.95 9.98
N VAL A 7 14.94 8.75 10.21
CA VAL A 7 14.29 9.57 9.18
C VAL A 7 15.09 10.86 9.02
N LEU A 8 15.84 11.01 7.94
CA LEU A 8 16.54 12.25 7.62
C LEU A 8 15.59 13.30 7.05
N GLN A 9 14.73 12.84 6.14
CA GLN A 9 13.62 13.62 5.59
C GLN A 9 12.37 12.71 5.50
N PRO A 10 11.23 13.14 6.04
CA PRO A 10 10.03 12.31 6.01
C PRO A 10 9.37 12.27 4.63
N GLY A 11 9.71 13.23 3.74
CA GLY A 11 9.00 13.40 2.48
C GLY A 11 7.55 13.86 2.68
N PHE A 12 6.81 13.85 1.59
CA PHE A 12 5.40 14.20 1.61
C PHE A 12 4.54 12.92 1.66
N GLY A 13 3.64 12.83 2.64
CA GLY A 13 2.65 11.76 2.74
C GLY A 13 3.18 10.39 3.17
N THR A 14 4.40 10.30 3.71
CA THR A 14 4.95 9.05 4.25
C THR A 14 4.36 8.75 5.61
N THR A 15 3.80 7.53 5.75
CA THR A 15 3.18 7.05 6.99
C THR A 15 3.57 5.61 7.28
N ILE A 16 3.48 5.21 8.55
CA ILE A 16 3.62 3.81 8.96
C ILE A 16 2.25 3.16 8.89
N GLN A 17 2.12 2.06 8.16
CA GLN A 17 0.85 1.39 7.98
C GLN A 17 1.00 -0.14 8.09
N ASP A 18 0.04 -0.78 8.75
CA ASP A 18 -0.15 -2.24 8.79
C ASP A 18 -1.56 -2.61 8.32
N ARG A 19 -2.11 -3.75 8.74
CA ARG A 19 -3.49 -4.16 8.41
C ARG A 19 -4.59 -3.32 9.04
N GLY A 20 -4.23 -2.31 9.82
CA GLY A 20 -5.16 -1.40 10.50
C GLY A 20 -5.77 -1.94 11.78
N ARG A 21 -6.47 -1.07 12.50
CA ARG A 21 -7.12 -1.29 13.80
C ARG A 21 -8.48 -1.94 13.64
N ARG A 22 -8.52 -3.24 13.72
CA ARG A 22 -9.79 -3.97 13.61
C ARG A 22 -10.57 -3.89 14.91
N GLY A 23 -11.91 -3.87 14.79
CA GLY A 23 -12.82 -3.91 15.92
C GLY A 23 -13.02 -2.58 16.68
N GLN A 24 -12.42 -1.46 16.23
CA GLN A 24 -12.49 -0.17 16.93
C GLN A 24 -13.49 0.83 16.32
N ARG A 25 -14.14 0.47 15.20
CA ARG A 25 -15.03 1.40 14.49
C ARG A 25 -16.26 1.81 15.31
N HIS A 26 -16.73 0.95 16.20
CA HIS A 26 -17.88 1.22 17.08
C HIS A 26 -17.62 2.35 18.10
N VAL A 27 -16.36 2.65 18.40
CA VAL A 27 -15.96 3.80 19.25
C VAL A 27 -15.51 5.01 18.43
N GLY A 28 -15.84 5.07 17.13
CA GLY A 28 -15.51 6.21 16.26
C GLY A 28 -14.10 6.19 15.69
N LEU A 29 -13.31 5.15 15.93
CA LEU A 29 -11.94 5.07 15.43
C LEU A 29 -11.89 4.29 14.11
N PRO A 30 -11.40 4.90 13.00
CA PRO A 30 -11.27 4.21 11.72
C PRO A 30 -10.27 3.07 11.80
N GLN A 31 -10.44 2.09 10.91
CA GLN A 31 -9.50 1.00 10.80
C GLN A 31 -8.12 1.49 10.39
N SER A 32 -8.04 2.50 9.53
CA SER A 32 -6.79 2.91 8.88
C SER A 32 -6.11 1.75 8.15
N GLY A 33 -4.79 1.69 8.16
CA GLY A 33 -4.06 0.63 7.49
C GLY A 33 -3.70 0.99 6.06
N TRP A 34 -3.18 0.02 5.36
CA TRP A 34 -2.73 0.18 3.98
C TRP A 34 -3.83 0.67 3.04
N LEU A 35 -3.50 1.56 2.12
CA LEU A 35 -4.38 1.88 1.00
C LEU A 35 -4.37 0.76 -0.05
N ASP A 36 -3.19 0.17 -0.32
CA ASP A 36 -3.04 -1.02 -1.15
C ASP A 36 -2.36 -2.13 -0.33
N GLY A 37 -3.18 -3.04 0.20
CA GLY A 37 -2.69 -4.17 0.99
C GLY A 37 -1.89 -5.18 0.15
N THR A 38 -2.14 -5.30 -1.16
CA THR A 38 -1.42 -6.23 -2.01
C THR A 38 0.03 -5.80 -2.22
N LEU A 39 0.29 -4.51 -2.46
CA LEU A 39 1.65 -3.98 -2.53
C LEU A 39 2.38 -4.02 -1.19
N ALA A 40 1.70 -3.71 -0.08
CA ALA A 40 2.29 -3.78 1.26
C ALA A 40 2.70 -5.22 1.62
N GLU A 41 1.84 -6.20 1.31
CA GLU A 41 2.15 -7.62 1.50
C GLU A 41 3.25 -8.11 0.55
N ALA A 42 3.33 -7.56 -0.69
CA ALA A 42 4.42 -7.84 -1.62
C ALA A 42 5.78 -7.39 -1.06
N ALA A 43 5.86 -6.15 -0.57
CA ALA A 43 7.08 -5.65 0.06
C ALA A 43 7.49 -6.52 1.26
N ASN A 44 6.53 -6.89 2.12
CA ASN A 44 6.77 -7.80 3.25
C ASN A 44 7.26 -9.17 2.80
N ALA A 45 6.67 -9.73 1.75
CA ALA A 45 7.04 -11.04 1.23
C ALA A 45 8.46 -11.09 0.67
N LEU A 46 8.95 -9.98 0.10
CA LEU A 46 10.31 -9.86 -0.46
C LEU A 46 11.39 -9.79 0.65
N VAL A 47 11.05 -9.43 1.87
CA VAL A 47 11.97 -9.47 3.01
C VAL A 47 11.73 -10.67 3.93
N GLY A 48 10.83 -11.59 3.56
CA GLY A 48 10.52 -12.78 4.35
C GLY A 48 9.65 -12.52 5.58
N ASN A 49 8.94 -11.39 5.64
CA ASN A 49 8.01 -11.11 6.72
C ASN A 49 6.71 -11.90 6.56
N ASN A 50 6.04 -12.17 7.69
CA ASN A 50 4.62 -12.50 7.64
C ASN A 50 3.82 -11.31 7.10
N GLY A 51 2.88 -11.58 6.20
CA GLY A 51 2.09 -10.56 5.49
C GLY A 51 1.18 -9.72 6.39
N GLY A 52 1.71 -9.05 7.38
CA GLY A 52 0.94 -8.23 8.33
C GLY A 52 1.81 -7.20 9.03
N GLU A 53 3.13 -7.30 8.84
CA GLU A 53 4.06 -6.37 9.46
C GLU A 53 3.89 -4.94 8.92
N ALA A 54 4.13 -3.98 9.83
CA ALA A 54 4.04 -2.58 9.48
C ALA A 54 5.16 -2.18 8.50
N VAL A 55 4.77 -1.40 7.52
CA VAL A 55 5.61 -0.89 6.42
C VAL A 55 5.53 0.64 6.36
N LEU A 56 6.46 1.27 5.66
CA LEU A 56 6.29 2.67 5.26
C LEU A 56 5.45 2.70 3.98
N GLU A 57 4.31 3.38 4.05
CA GLU A 57 3.50 3.76 2.89
C GLU A 57 3.99 5.09 2.36
N LEU A 58 4.36 5.13 1.09
CA LEU A 58 4.99 6.25 0.40
C LEU A 58 4.00 6.79 -0.63
N ARG A 59 3.52 8.01 -0.45
CA ARG A 59 2.55 8.63 -1.37
C ARG A 59 3.08 9.81 -2.17
N GLY A 60 4.20 10.35 -1.78
CA GLY A 60 4.83 11.51 -2.42
C GLY A 60 6.29 11.26 -2.72
N LEU A 61 7.08 12.28 -2.56
CA LEU A 61 8.53 12.25 -2.82
C LEU A 61 9.32 12.84 -1.64
N GLY A 62 10.64 12.64 -1.67
CA GLY A 62 11.56 13.31 -0.76
C GLY A 62 11.82 12.57 0.54
N THR A 63 11.37 11.33 0.70
CA THR A 63 11.71 10.52 1.89
C THR A 63 13.16 10.09 1.83
N GLU A 64 13.92 10.38 2.88
CA GLU A 64 15.30 9.97 3.04
C GLU A 64 15.50 9.30 4.40
N LEU A 65 16.13 8.14 4.39
CA LEU A 65 16.38 7.29 5.54
C LEU A 65 17.86 7.00 5.69
N ARG A 66 18.33 6.78 6.93
CA ARG A 66 19.71 6.36 7.24
C ARG A 66 19.68 5.18 8.19
N VAL A 67 20.51 4.16 7.94
CA VAL A 67 20.71 3.06 8.87
C VAL A 67 21.67 3.52 9.97
N GLN A 68 21.19 3.63 11.21
CA GLN A 68 22.01 3.99 12.38
C GLN A 68 22.55 2.76 13.11
N ALA A 69 21.76 1.68 13.15
CA ALA A 69 22.19 0.39 13.67
C ALA A 69 21.65 -0.72 12.74
N GLY A 70 22.46 -1.72 12.45
CA GLY A 70 22.11 -2.75 11.49
C GLY A 70 23.08 -3.92 11.49
N PRO A 71 23.16 -4.64 10.37
CA PRO A 71 22.52 -4.38 9.06
C PRO A 71 20.99 -4.50 9.08
N VAL A 72 20.35 -3.88 8.11
CA VAL A 72 18.89 -3.90 7.95
C VAL A 72 18.53 -4.32 6.53
N ARG A 73 17.74 -5.37 6.39
CA ARG A 73 17.19 -5.77 5.08
C ARG A 73 15.87 -5.08 4.82
N ILE A 74 15.73 -4.52 3.61
CA ILE A 74 14.54 -3.82 3.17
C ILE A 74 14.07 -4.36 1.82
N ALA A 75 12.83 -4.07 1.43
CA ALA A 75 12.33 -4.22 0.06
C ALA A 75 11.37 -3.11 -0.31
N LEU A 76 11.32 -2.81 -1.60
CA LEU A 76 10.39 -1.86 -2.20
C LEU A 76 9.36 -2.60 -3.06
N ALA A 77 8.10 -2.20 -2.99
CA ALA A 77 7.03 -2.63 -3.90
C ALA A 77 6.22 -1.42 -4.39
N GLY A 78 5.80 -1.47 -5.65
CA GLY A 78 5.12 -0.38 -6.34
C GLY A 78 5.97 0.25 -7.44
N ALA A 79 5.44 1.26 -8.11
CA ALA A 79 6.18 2.00 -9.14
C ALA A 79 7.07 3.07 -8.47
N ILE A 80 8.22 2.64 -7.97
CA ILE A 80 9.19 3.45 -7.24
C ILE A 80 10.60 2.90 -7.44
N ALA A 81 11.60 3.76 -7.32
CA ALA A 81 13.01 3.38 -7.18
C ALA A 81 13.65 4.22 -6.08
N ALA A 82 14.77 3.76 -5.56
CA ALA A 82 15.54 4.51 -4.58
C ALA A 82 17.00 4.65 -5.01
N LYS A 83 17.62 5.77 -4.62
CA LYS A 83 19.07 5.92 -4.65
C LYS A 83 19.62 5.39 -3.33
N TRP A 84 20.49 4.41 -3.40
CA TRP A 84 21.19 3.84 -2.27
C TRP A 84 22.61 4.40 -2.22
N LEU A 85 22.85 5.28 -1.24
CA LEU A 85 24.15 5.89 -0.99
C LEU A 85 24.81 5.08 0.12
N ARG A 86 25.80 4.30 -0.26
CA ARG A 86 26.51 3.44 0.68
C ARG A 86 27.52 4.23 1.52
N ALA A 87 27.77 3.74 2.72
CA ALA A 87 28.76 4.34 3.60
C ALA A 87 30.20 4.31 3.03
N ASP A 88 30.50 3.39 2.09
CA ASP A 88 31.76 3.31 1.35
C ASP A 88 31.86 4.33 0.17
N GLY A 89 30.87 5.21 0.02
CA GLY A 89 30.83 6.25 -1.02
C GLY A 89 30.26 5.79 -2.37
N LYS A 90 29.87 4.53 -2.51
CA LYS A 90 29.23 4.04 -3.75
C LYS A 90 27.77 4.47 -3.80
N HIS A 91 27.33 4.81 -5.00
CA HIS A 91 25.94 5.13 -5.29
C HIS A 91 25.34 4.05 -6.18
N LEU A 92 24.25 3.44 -5.72
CA LEU A 92 23.53 2.39 -6.42
C LEU A 92 22.07 2.81 -6.61
N THR A 93 21.42 2.23 -7.60
CA THR A 93 19.95 2.30 -7.73
C THR A 93 19.37 1.02 -7.15
N LEU A 94 18.44 1.16 -6.22
CA LEU A 94 17.61 0.06 -5.73
C LEU A 94 16.26 0.13 -6.45
N PRO A 95 15.99 -0.77 -7.40
CA PRO A 95 14.68 -0.86 -8.04
C PRO A 95 13.66 -1.43 -7.06
N ALA A 96 12.37 -1.24 -7.36
CA ALA A 96 11.32 -1.98 -6.70
C ALA A 96 11.36 -3.48 -7.04
N TRP A 97 10.58 -4.25 -6.31
CA TRP A 97 10.38 -5.70 -6.48
C TRP A 97 11.60 -6.54 -6.15
N GLN A 98 12.50 -5.97 -5.36
CA GLN A 98 13.61 -6.73 -4.78
C GLN A 98 13.96 -6.25 -3.37
N SER A 99 14.60 -7.13 -2.60
CA SER A 99 15.19 -6.78 -1.33
C SER A 99 16.64 -6.30 -1.49
N ALA A 100 17.14 -5.64 -0.45
CA ALA A 100 18.55 -5.27 -0.30
C ALA A 100 18.89 -5.17 1.18
N THR A 101 20.13 -5.55 1.54
CA THR A 101 20.65 -5.45 2.91
C THR A 101 21.58 -4.24 3.03
N LEU A 102 21.09 -3.22 3.74
CA LEU A 102 21.79 -1.97 4.00
C LEU A 102 22.69 -2.11 5.23
N GLN A 103 23.86 -1.50 5.18
CA GLN A 103 24.84 -1.46 6.27
C GLN A 103 24.67 -0.17 7.09
N VAL A 104 25.28 -0.15 8.30
CA VAL A 104 25.33 1.05 9.12
C VAL A 104 25.99 2.20 8.35
N GLY A 105 25.36 3.37 8.38
CA GLY A 105 25.77 4.55 7.64
C GLY A 105 25.18 4.68 6.23
N ASP A 106 24.63 3.61 5.67
CA ASP A 106 23.95 3.67 4.36
C ASP A 106 22.74 4.60 4.44
N ARG A 107 22.50 5.32 3.34
CA ARG A 107 21.35 6.23 3.17
C ARG A 107 20.51 5.76 1.98
N LEU A 108 19.21 5.90 2.12
CA LEU A 108 18.25 5.55 1.09
C LEU A 108 17.39 6.78 0.76
N GLN A 109 17.54 7.30 -0.46
CA GLN A 109 16.71 8.39 -0.98
C GLN A 109 15.62 7.78 -1.86
N LEU A 110 14.39 7.81 -1.36
CA LEU A 110 13.23 7.26 -2.06
C LEU A 110 12.74 8.22 -3.13
N GLY A 111 12.54 7.71 -4.33
CA GLY A 111 11.92 8.45 -5.44
C GLY A 111 10.44 8.73 -5.21
N ALA A 112 9.80 9.37 -6.18
CA ALA A 112 8.35 9.54 -6.16
C ALA A 112 7.65 8.19 -6.38
N ALA A 113 6.54 7.98 -5.69
CA ALA A 113 5.61 6.90 -6.01
C ALA A 113 4.84 7.27 -7.28
N GLU A 114 5.23 6.69 -8.42
CA GLU A 114 4.71 7.09 -9.75
C GLU A 114 3.23 6.75 -9.93
N SER A 115 2.72 5.75 -9.21
CA SER A 115 1.33 5.29 -9.28
C SER A 115 0.54 5.57 -8.00
N GLY A 116 0.74 6.70 -7.34
CA GLY A 116 -0.07 7.12 -6.18
C GLY A 116 0.44 6.61 -4.84
N CYS A 117 0.80 5.35 -4.68
CA CYS A 117 1.46 4.83 -3.49
C CYS A 117 2.47 3.71 -3.81
N ALA A 118 3.45 3.56 -2.92
CA ALA A 118 4.42 2.47 -2.91
C ALA A 118 4.73 2.11 -1.45
N TYR A 119 5.42 1.00 -1.24
CA TYR A 119 5.70 0.50 0.11
C TYR A 119 7.15 0.12 0.28
N LEU A 120 7.70 0.43 1.47
CA LEU A 120 8.98 -0.06 1.93
C LEU A 120 8.75 -0.95 3.16
N ALA A 121 9.12 -2.22 3.04
CA ALA A 121 9.14 -3.17 4.14
C ALA A 121 10.54 -3.33 4.72
N ILE A 122 10.61 -3.71 5.99
CA ILE A 122 11.85 -3.99 6.72
C ILE A 122 11.74 -5.41 7.27
N ALA A 123 12.77 -6.22 7.08
CA ALA A 123 12.80 -7.60 7.57
C ALA A 123 12.62 -7.65 9.10
N GLY A 124 11.71 -8.51 9.55
CA GLY A 124 11.31 -8.62 10.96
C GLY A 124 10.46 -7.45 11.47
N GLY A 125 10.05 -6.52 10.58
CA GLY A 125 9.13 -5.42 10.85
C GLY A 125 9.68 -4.28 11.69
N LEU A 126 8.88 -3.22 11.82
CA LEU A 126 9.11 -2.10 12.73
C LEU A 126 8.75 -2.50 14.17
N ARG A 127 9.68 -2.28 15.11
CA ARG A 127 9.52 -2.62 16.53
C ARG A 127 8.90 -1.48 17.32
N LEU A 128 7.82 -0.93 16.80
CA LEU A 128 6.99 0.06 17.48
C LEU A 128 5.90 -0.65 18.30
N PRO A 129 5.59 -0.20 19.51
CA PRO A 129 4.47 -0.77 20.26
C PRO A 129 3.16 -0.54 19.51
N PRO A 130 2.34 -1.59 19.29
CA PRO A 130 1.04 -1.41 18.68
C PRO A 130 0.12 -0.59 19.60
N GLN A 131 -0.72 0.25 19.01
CA GLN A 131 -1.75 1.01 19.72
C GLN A 131 -3.11 0.55 19.23
N LEU A 132 -3.93 0.06 20.16
CA LEU A 132 -5.23 -0.56 19.85
C LEU A 132 -5.12 -1.68 18.80
N GLY A 133 -4.07 -2.50 18.92
CA GLY A 133 -3.82 -3.66 18.06
C GLY A 133 -3.20 -3.36 16.70
N SER A 134 -2.76 -2.13 16.42
CA SER A 134 -2.17 -1.74 15.13
C SER A 134 -1.01 -0.74 15.29
N ARG A 135 -0.11 -0.76 14.33
CA ARG A 135 0.96 0.24 14.15
C ARG A 135 0.64 1.27 13.06
N SER A 136 -0.57 1.27 12.53
CA SER A 136 -0.97 2.25 11.51
C SER A 136 -1.02 3.66 12.09
N SER A 137 -0.38 4.60 11.41
CA SER A 137 -0.45 6.03 11.73
C SER A 137 -1.88 6.55 11.53
N TYR A 138 -2.36 7.31 12.51
CA TYR A 138 -3.61 8.07 12.41
C TYR A 138 -3.58 9.28 13.32
N TRP A 139 -3.59 10.49 12.76
CA TRP A 139 -3.27 11.73 13.48
C TRP A 139 -4.44 12.32 14.28
N ARG A 140 -5.67 11.84 14.02
CA ARG A 140 -6.89 12.39 14.62
C ARG A 140 -7.36 11.66 15.87
N ALA A 141 -6.68 10.58 16.28
CA ALA A 141 -7.11 9.72 17.38
C ALA A 141 -6.28 9.87 18.66
N GLY A 142 -5.41 10.88 18.75
CA GLY A 142 -4.58 11.06 19.94
C GLY A 142 -3.58 9.92 20.17
N LEU A 143 -3.21 9.16 19.13
CA LEU A 143 -2.16 8.15 19.23
C LEU A 143 -0.84 8.78 19.63
N THR A 144 0.01 8.02 20.32
CA THR A 144 1.29 8.53 20.85
C THR A 144 2.45 8.29 19.90
N GLY A 145 3.50 9.11 20.04
CA GLY A 145 4.73 8.96 19.29
C GLY A 145 4.57 9.15 17.79
N VAL A 146 5.33 8.42 17.00
CA VAL A 146 5.36 8.52 15.53
C VAL A 146 4.06 8.02 14.87
N LEU A 147 3.21 7.29 15.56
CA LEU A 147 1.93 6.82 15.03
C LEU A 147 0.83 7.89 15.10
N GLY A 148 0.96 8.85 15.99
CA GLY A 148 -0.05 9.91 16.20
C GLY A 148 0.24 11.22 15.44
N ARG A 149 1.27 11.27 14.63
CA ARG A 149 1.66 12.46 13.86
C ARG A 149 2.40 12.10 12.57
N ALA A 150 2.60 13.08 11.73
CA ALA A 150 3.53 12.94 10.59
C ALA A 150 4.96 12.65 11.10
N LEU A 151 5.72 11.88 10.33
CA LEU A 151 7.14 11.68 10.56
C LEU A 151 7.89 13.03 10.48
N ARG A 152 9.00 13.14 11.21
CA ARG A 152 9.84 14.34 11.28
C ARG A 152 11.29 13.96 11.07
N PRO A 153 12.13 14.90 10.63
CA PRO A 153 13.57 14.70 10.64
C PRO A 153 14.05 14.34 12.06
N GLY A 154 14.92 13.32 12.16
CA GLY A 154 15.43 12.80 13.44
C GLY A 154 14.56 11.71 14.08
N ASP A 155 13.38 11.39 13.55
CA ASP A 155 12.60 10.26 14.06
C ASP A 155 13.38 8.96 13.93
N GLN A 156 13.35 8.18 15.03
CA GLN A 156 14.00 6.90 15.13
C GLN A 156 12.96 5.79 14.93
N LEU A 157 13.22 4.92 13.98
CA LEU A 157 12.37 3.77 13.66
C LEU A 157 13.11 2.48 14.07
N PRO A 158 12.88 1.98 15.29
CA PRO A 158 13.47 0.73 15.73
C PRO A 158 12.92 -0.42 14.89
N CYS A 159 13.80 -1.31 14.46
CA CYS A 159 13.45 -2.46 13.62
C CYS A 159 14.29 -3.69 14.02
N SER A 160 14.07 -4.79 13.32
CA SER A 160 14.91 -5.97 13.48
C SER A 160 16.26 -5.76 12.78
N GLN A 161 17.34 -6.22 13.41
CA GLN A 161 18.62 -6.37 12.75
C GLN A 161 18.60 -7.62 11.89
N TRP A 162 19.14 -7.52 10.68
CA TRP A 162 19.32 -8.67 9.80
C TRP A 162 20.64 -9.38 10.15
N ASN A 163 20.55 -10.61 10.66
CA ASN A 163 21.71 -11.37 11.14
C ASN A 163 21.93 -12.67 10.36
N SER A 164 21.29 -12.87 9.20
CA SER A 164 21.52 -14.07 8.41
C SER A 164 22.90 -14.03 7.76
N PRO A 165 23.69 -15.11 7.84
CA PRO A 165 24.93 -15.25 7.06
C PRO A 165 24.66 -15.47 5.57
N ASP A 166 23.43 -15.84 5.19
CA ASP A 166 23.03 -16.07 3.80
C ASP A 166 22.96 -14.72 3.07
N PRO A 167 23.80 -14.47 2.04
CA PRO A 167 23.80 -13.25 1.26
C PRO A 167 22.61 -13.16 0.30
N LYS A 168 21.82 -14.23 0.13
CA LYS A 168 20.71 -14.27 -0.81
C LYS A 168 19.67 -13.21 -0.48
N GLU A 169 19.30 -12.46 -1.49
CA GLU A 169 18.21 -11.49 -1.52
C GLU A 169 17.04 -12.08 -2.30
N TRP A 170 15.88 -11.45 -2.19
CA TRP A 170 14.67 -11.87 -2.90
C TRP A 170 14.27 -10.84 -3.93
N ARG A 171 13.85 -11.30 -5.10
CA ARG A 171 13.25 -10.45 -6.13
C ARG A 171 12.06 -11.13 -6.79
N SER A 172 11.23 -10.33 -7.46
CA SER A 172 10.23 -10.82 -8.41
C SER A 172 10.52 -10.25 -9.77
N ALA A 173 10.64 -11.11 -10.78
CA ALA A 173 10.84 -10.70 -12.17
C ALA A 173 9.60 -9.98 -12.75
N SER A 174 8.42 -10.28 -12.21
CA SER A 174 7.14 -9.69 -12.63
C SER A 174 6.55 -8.86 -11.50
N PRO A 175 6.41 -7.53 -11.68
CA PRO A 175 5.69 -6.69 -10.73
C PRO A 175 4.26 -7.20 -10.54
N TRP A 176 3.75 -7.09 -9.30
CA TRP A 176 2.32 -7.27 -9.07
C TRP A 176 1.55 -6.14 -9.74
N SER A 177 0.54 -6.47 -10.51
CA SER A 177 -0.34 -5.51 -11.16
C SER A 177 -1.79 -5.72 -10.75
N LEU A 178 -2.51 -4.63 -10.57
CA LEU A 178 -3.95 -4.64 -10.35
C LEU A 178 -4.67 -4.71 -11.70
N PRO A 179 -5.87 -5.30 -11.76
CA PRO A 179 -6.62 -5.38 -13.01
C PRO A 179 -7.04 -3.99 -13.50
N ASP A 180 -7.06 -3.81 -14.81
CA ASP A 180 -7.60 -2.63 -15.47
C ASP A 180 -9.14 -2.70 -15.61
N GLY A 181 -9.73 -1.61 -16.13
CA GLY A 181 -11.15 -1.53 -16.42
C GLY A 181 -11.96 -0.74 -15.39
N PRO A 182 -13.31 -0.80 -15.42
CA PRO A 182 -14.15 -0.04 -14.50
C PRO A 182 -13.93 -0.45 -13.04
N ILE A 183 -14.19 0.47 -12.13
CA ILE A 183 -14.23 0.20 -10.69
C ILE A 183 -15.58 -0.44 -10.37
N ARG A 184 -15.56 -1.68 -9.90
CA ARG A 184 -16.76 -2.44 -9.62
C ARG A 184 -17.36 -2.03 -8.27
N VAL A 185 -18.69 -1.88 -8.26
CA VAL A 185 -19.46 -1.43 -7.11
C VAL A 185 -20.68 -2.31 -6.88
N ILE A 186 -21.12 -2.37 -5.63
CA ILE A 186 -22.43 -2.87 -5.24
C ILE A 186 -23.31 -1.65 -4.95
N LEU A 187 -24.49 -1.54 -5.54
CA LEU A 187 -25.41 -0.44 -5.29
C LEU A 187 -25.96 -0.48 -3.86
N GLY A 188 -26.25 0.67 -3.31
CA GLY A 188 -26.80 0.84 -1.96
C GLY A 188 -25.73 1.10 -0.89
N PRO A 189 -26.16 1.18 0.40
CA PRO A 189 -27.48 0.79 0.93
C PRO A 189 -28.60 1.83 0.79
N GLN A 190 -28.31 3.08 0.40
CA GLN A 190 -29.33 4.13 0.22
C GLN A 190 -29.50 4.50 -1.26
N GLN A 191 -29.54 3.50 -2.16
CA GLN A 191 -29.80 3.76 -3.59
C GLN A 191 -31.20 4.33 -3.86
N ASP A 192 -32.16 4.09 -2.98
CA ASP A 192 -33.54 4.61 -2.99
C ASP A 192 -33.61 6.12 -2.71
N HIS A 193 -32.54 6.73 -2.21
CA HIS A 193 -32.40 8.19 -2.10
C HIS A 193 -32.10 8.89 -3.43
N PHE A 194 -31.85 8.14 -4.51
CA PHE A 194 -31.44 8.67 -5.79
C PHE A 194 -32.44 8.32 -6.89
N SER A 195 -32.61 9.22 -7.86
CA SER A 195 -33.45 8.94 -9.01
C SER A 195 -32.85 7.82 -9.88
N PRO A 196 -33.66 7.10 -10.66
CA PRO A 196 -33.15 6.10 -11.61
C PRO A 196 -32.13 6.68 -12.59
N GLU A 197 -32.32 7.94 -13.01
CA GLU A 197 -31.43 8.67 -13.90
C GLU A 197 -30.08 8.96 -13.22
N ALA A 198 -30.06 9.22 -11.89
CA ALA A 198 -28.84 9.41 -11.14
C ALA A 198 -28.02 8.11 -11.07
N ILE A 199 -28.67 6.97 -10.86
CA ILE A 199 -28.01 5.66 -10.90
C ILE A 199 -27.46 5.37 -12.29
N ALA A 200 -28.25 5.65 -13.35
CA ALA A 200 -27.79 5.51 -14.73
C ALA A 200 -26.60 6.44 -15.02
N THR A 201 -26.62 7.67 -14.50
CA THR A 201 -25.51 8.64 -14.63
C THR A 201 -24.27 8.16 -13.89
N LEU A 202 -24.40 7.63 -12.66
CA LEU A 202 -23.26 7.07 -11.91
C LEU A 202 -22.49 6.03 -12.72
N LEU A 203 -23.22 5.15 -13.42
CA LEU A 203 -22.67 4.01 -14.15
C LEU A 203 -22.31 4.34 -15.61
N GLY A 204 -22.92 5.36 -16.20
CA GLY A 204 -22.84 5.67 -17.62
C GLY A 204 -21.77 6.69 -18.03
N GLN A 205 -21.25 7.49 -17.09
CA GLN A 205 -20.28 8.53 -17.39
C GLN A 205 -18.87 8.23 -16.88
N ASP A 206 -17.90 8.96 -17.39
CA ASP A 206 -16.57 9.01 -16.81
C ASP A 206 -16.55 10.02 -15.64
N TRP A 207 -16.02 9.58 -14.50
CA TRP A 207 -15.76 10.41 -13.35
C TRP A 207 -14.28 10.81 -13.33
N GLU A 208 -13.98 12.04 -12.97
CA GLU A 208 -12.61 12.53 -12.85
C GLU A 208 -12.24 12.73 -11.38
N THR A 209 -11.09 12.19 -10.96
CA THR A 209 -10.55 12.43 -9.62
C THR A 209 -10.06 13.86 -9.49
N THR A 210 -10.35 14.49 -8.35
CA THR A 210 -9.92 15.87 -8.07
C THR A 210 -8.63 15.91 -7.25
N PRO A 211 -7.95 17.06 -7.12
CA PRO A 211 -6.85 17.24 -6.18
C PRO A 211 -7.25 17.06 -4.71
N GLU A 212 -8.55 17.15 -4.40
CA GLU A 212 -9.08 16.96 -3.05
C GLU A 212 -9.18 15.46 -2.73
N GLN A 213 -8.02 14.87 -2.50
CA GLN A 213 -7.90 13.46 -2.13
C GLN A 213 -6.80 13.25 -1.10
N ASP A 214 -7.12 12.43 -0.11
CA ASP A 214 -6.19 11.99 0.93
C ASP A 214 -6.51 10.55 1.36
N ARG A 215 -6.03 10.12 2.50
CA ARG A 215 -6.35 8.80 3.05
C ARG A 215 -7.77 8.68 3.59
N MET A 216 -8.51 9.79 3.74
CA MET A 216 -9.92 9.76 4.16
C MET A 216 -10.87 9.50 2.99
N GLY A 217 -10.55 10.02 1.81
CA GLY A 217 -11.41 9.86 0.63
C GLY A 217 -10.92 10.66 -0.56
N MET A 218 -11.61 10.46 -1.67
CA MET A 218 -11.39 11.20 -2.90
C MET A 218 -12.71 11.79 -3.41
N ARG A 219 -12.67 13.06 -3.81
CA ARG A 219 -13.79 13.71 -4.47
C ARG A 219 -13.72 13.46 -5.96
N LEU A 220 -14.88 13.23 -6.55
CA LEU A 220 -15.01 13.03 -7.98
C LEU A 220 -15.74 14.22 -8.61
N ARG A 221 -15.40 14.53 -9.85
CA ARG A 221 -16.04 15.53 -10.70
C ARG A 221 -16.72 14.84 -11.88
N GLY A 222 -17.93 15.29 -12.20
CA GLY A 222 -18.77 14.80 -13.27
C GLY A 222 -20.13 15.49 -13.23
N SER A 223 -21.12 14.94 -13.92
CA SER A 223 -22.50 15.42 -13.83
C SER A 223 -23.08 15.09 -12.46
N ALA A 224 -23.73 16.07 -11.83
CA ALA A 224 -24.30 15.90 -10.50
C ALA A 224 -25.39 14.81 -10.48
N LEU A 225 -25.36 13.99 -9.46
CA LEU A 225 -26.35 12.94 -9.21
C LEU A 225 -27.55 13.54 -8.47
N GLN A 226 -28.73 13.34 -9.02
CA GLN A 226 -29.96 13.91 -8.45
C GLN A 226 -30.51 12.98 -7.37
N HIS A 227 -30.77 13.56 -6.18
CA HIS A 227 -31.57 12.89 -5.16
C HIS A 227 -33.06 12.90 -5.58
N VAL A 228 -33.84 11.98 -5.03
CA VAL A 228 -35.30 11.92 -5.32
C VAL A 228 -36.01 13.19 -4.86
N ASP A 229 -35.56 13.82 -3.78
CA ASP A 229 -35.96 15.13 -3.29
C ASP A 229 -34.84 15.76 -2.43
N ALA A 230 -35.07 16.99 -1.95
CA ALA A 230 -34.07 17.71 -1.16
C ALA A 230 -33.81 17.07 0.22
N ALA A 231 -34.80 16.39 0.81
CA ALA A 231 -34.66 15.72 2.09
C ALA A 231 -33.81 14.44 1.99
N ALA A 232 -33.83 13.82 0.82
CA ALA A 232 -33.06 12.61 0.55
C ALA A 232 -31.52 12.86 0.43
N ALA A 233 -31.07 14.12 0.39
CA ALA A 233 -29.64 14.47 0.35
C ALA A 233 -28.94 14.26 1.70
N ASP A 234 -29.67 14.13 2.79
CA ASP A 234 -29.16 13.87 4.13
C ASP A 234 -29.86 12.66 4.74
N ILE A 235 -29.13 11.92 5.58
CA ILE A 235 -29.66 10.80 6.36
C ILE A 235 -29.29 10.97 7.82
N VAL A 236 -30.03 10.30 8.71
CA VAL A 236 -29.54 10.09 10.08
C VAL A 236 -28.18 9.38 9.97
N SER A 237 -27.18 9.89 10.69
CA SER A 237 -25.81 9.35 10.61
C SER A 237 -25.80 7.84 10.75
N ASP A 238 -25.28 7.17 9.76
CA ASP A 238 -25.22 5.72 9.62
C ASP A 238 -23.78 5.25 9.42
N ALA A 239 -23.51 3.97 9.67
CA ALA A 239 -22.20 3.38 9.51
C ALA A 239 -21.70 3.51 8.05
N VAL A 240 -20.43 3.89 7.91
CA VAL A 240 -19.75 3.93 6.60
C VAL A 240 -18.54 2.98 6.61
N THR A 241 -18.06 2.62 5.45
CA THR A 241 -16.88 1.74 5.28
C THR A 241 -15.97 2.29 4.18
N PRO A 242 -14.67 1.99 4.18
CA PRO A 242 -13.85 2.25 3.00
C PRO A 242 -14.50 1.66 1.74
N GLY A 243 -14.49 2.44 0.66
CA GLY A 243 -15.18 2.12 -0.58
C GLY A 243 -16.61 2.65 -0.67
N ALA A 244 -17.26 3.08 0.42
CA ALA A 244 -18.57 3.71 0.34
C ALA A 244 -18.49 4.99 -0.51
N ILE A 245 -19.46 5.16 -1.41
CA ILE A 245 -19.60 6.33 -2.28
C ILE A 245 -20.72 7.18 -1.72
N GLN A 246 -20.36 8.22 -1.00
CA GLN A 246 -21.29 9.20 -0.43
C GLN A 246 -21.58 10.30 -1.44
N VAL A 247 -22.83 10.75 -1.50
CA VAL A 247 -23.26 11.85 -2.37
C VAL A 247 -23.93 12.94 -1.53
N PRO A 248 -23.22 14.05 -1.22
CA PRO A 248 -23.80 15.20 -0.57
C PRO A 248 -24.84 15.93 -1.46
N ALA A 249 -25.52 16.95 -0.94
CA ALA A 249 -26.55 17.72 -1.63
C ALA A 249 -26.11 18.34 -2.96
N ASN A 250 -24.80 18.57 -3.17
CA ASN A 250 -24.27 19.06 -4.46
C ASN A 250 -24.20 17.99 -5.55
N GLY A 251 -24.57 16.75 -5.27
CA GLY A 251 -24.62 15.65 -6.21
C GLY A 251 -23.27 15.09 -6.65
N LEU A 252 -22.14 15.54 -6.06
CA LEU A 252 -20.80 15.07 -6.46
C LEU A 252 -20.29 13.95 -5.53
N PRO A 253 -19.94 12.78 -6.08
CA PRO A 253 -19.55 11.63 -5.27
C PRO A 253 -18.24 11.83 -4.51
N ILE A 254 -18.20 11.28 -3.30
CA ILE A 254 -17.00 11.15 -2.46
C ILE A 254 -16.78 9.66 -2.18
N VAL A 255 -15.69 9.10 -2.66
CA VAL A 255 -15.32 7.71 -2.37
C VAL A 255 -14.50 7.69 -1.09
N LEU A 256 -14.99 7.01 -0.05
CA LEU A 256 -14.31 6.92 1.25
C LEU A 256 -13.13 5.94 1.18
N LEU A 257 -12.02 6.28 1.85
CA LEU A 257 -10.80 5.48 1.90
C LEU A 257 -10.47 5.02 3.33
N ALA A 258 -9.25 4.49 3.54
CA ALA A 258 -8.87 3.77 4.76
C ALA A 258 -9.03 4.57 6.06
N ASP A 259 -8.78 5.88 6.05
CA ASP A 259 -8.86 6.75 7.24
C ASP A 259 -10.22 7.47 7.36
N SER A 260 -11.23 7.07 6.55
CA SER A 260 -12.56 7.66 6.60
C SER A 260 -13.20 7.55 7.99
N GLN A 261 -14.08 8.47 8.29
CA GLN A 261 -14.93 8.42 9.49
C GLN A 261 -15.67 7.08 9.58
N THR A 262 -16.19 6.79 10.77
CA THR A 262 -16.91 5.52 11.02
C THR A 262 -18.42 5.64 10.81
N VAL A 263 -18.93 6.86 10.85
CA VAL A 263 -20.33 7.21 10.59
C VAL A 263 -20.40 8.45 9.71
N GLY A 264 -21.48 8.60 8.96
CA GLY A 264 -21.71 9.76 8.09
C GLY A 264 -23.18 10.00 7.79
N GLY A 265 -23.53 11.26 7.53
CA GLY A 265 -24.90 11.71 7.30
C GLY A 265 -25.27 11.87 5.82
N TYR A 266 -24.40 11.46 4.88
CA TYR A 266 -24.73 11.49 3.46
C TYR A 266 -25.15 10.10 2.95
N PRO A 267 -26.18 10.02 2.07
CA PRO A 267 -26.59 8.75 1.49
C PRO A 267 -25.48 8.12 0.68
N LYS A 268 -25.38 6.79 0.79
CA LYS A 268 -24.39 5.96 0.10
C LYS A 268 -25.06 5.33 -1.13
N ILE A 269 -24.76 5.85 -2.32
CA ILE A 269 -25.34 5.35 -3.59
C ILE A 269 -24.80 3.97 -3.96
N ALA A 270 -23.53 3.70 -3.63
CA ALA A 270 -22.85 2.44 -3.93
C ALA A 270 -21.67 2.21 -2.97
N THR A 271 -21.09 1.02 -3.04
CA THR A 271 -19.84 0.69 -2.33
C THR A 271 -18.90 -0.06 -3.27
N VAL A 272 -17.66 0.40 -3.38
CA VAL A 272 -16.60 -0.26 -4.16
C VAL A 272 -16.28 -1.63 -3.55
N ILE A 273 -16.17 -2.66 -4.38
CA ILE A 273 -15.88 -4.01 -3.90
C ILE A 273 -14.44 -4.13 -3.35
N GLY A 274 -14.23 -5.04 -2.41
CA GLY A 274 -12.93 -5.21 -1.75
C GLY A 274 -11.75 -5.49 -2.69
N ALA A 275 -11.99 -6.18 -3.81
CA ALA A 275 -10.96 -6.47 -4.81
C ALA A 275 -10.50 -5.22 -5.59
N ASP A 276 -11.33 -4.17 -5.67
CA ASP A 276 -11.02 -2.95 -6.41
C ASP A 276 -10.57 -1.78 -5.51
N LEU A 277 -10.71 -1.90 -4.17
CA LEU A 277 -10.23 -0.88 -3.23
C LEU A 277 -8.75 -0.51 -3.43
N PRO A 278 -7.80 -1.44 -3.62
CA PRO A 278 -6.41 -1.10 -3.85
C PRO A 278 -6.20 -0.20 -5.07
N ARG A 279 -7.02 -0.34 -6.11
CA ARG A 279 -6.93 0.45 -7.35
C ARG A 279 -7.15 1.94 -7.10
N LEU A 280 -8.01 2.29 -6.13
CA LEU A 280 -8.28 3.68 -5.77
C LEU A 280 -7.04 4.41 -5.25
N ALA A 281 -6.12 3.70 -4.58
CA ALA A 281 -4.88 4.26 -4.06
C ALA A 281 -3.94 4.79 -5.16
N HIS A 282 -4.12 4.31 -6.39
CA HIS A 282 -3.28 4.63 -7.55
C HIS A 282 -3.87 5.68 -8.50
N LEU A 283 -5.08 6.16 -8.22
CA LEU A 283 -5.73 7.18 -9.03
C LEU A 283 -5.17 8.56 -8.67
N LYS A 284 -4.43 9.15 -9.60
CA LYS A 284 -3.90 10.52 -9.48
C LYS A 284 -5.00 11.55 -9.80
N PRO A 285 -4.88 12.80 -9.30
CA PRO A 285 -5.75 13.89 -9.73
C PRO A 285 -5.81 13.99 -11.27
N GLY A 286 -7.03 14.15 -11.81
CA GLY A 286 -7.28 14.18 -13.25
C GLY A 286 -7.46 12.81 -13.91
N THR A 287 -7.31 11.70 -13.16
CA THR A 287 -7.57 10.37 -13.69
C THR A 287 -9.07 10.16 -13.91
N ARG A 288 -9.43 9.62 -15.07
CA ARG A 288 -10.81 9.21 -15.38
C ARG A 288 -11.06 7.78 -14.96
N LEU A 289 -12.22 7.54 -14.38
CA LEU A 289 -12.68 6.22 -13.98
C LEU A 289 -14.17 6.05 -14.32
N ARG A 290 -14.62 4.81 -14.48
CA ARG A 290 -16.03 4.43 -14.57
C ARG A 290 -16.40 3.47 -13.46
N PHE A 291 -17.66 3.50 -13.07
CA PHE A 291 -18.21 2.51 -12.16
C PHE A 291 -18.99 1.45 -12.94
N GLN A 292 -18.94 0.22 -12.45
CA GLN A 292 -19.73 -0.89 -12.95
C GLN A 292 -20.44 -1.56 -11.78
N ALA A 293 -21.74 -1.59 -11.82
CA ALA A 293 -22.54 -2.31 -10.83
C ALA A 293 -22.42 -3.82 -11.05
N ILE A 294 -22.16 -4.55 -9.97
CA ILE A 294 -22.14 -6.02 -9.95
C ILE A 294 -22.87 -6.55 -8.71
N GLY A 295 -23.23 -7.83 -8.74
CA GLY A 295 -23.86 -8.50 -7.62
C GLY A 295 -22.86 -8.96 -6.57
N LEU A 296 -23.36 -9.27 -5.36
CA LEU A 296 -22.55 -9.75 -4.24
C LEU A 296 -21.79 -11.05 -4.57
N ALA A 297 -22.41 -11.96 -5.33
CA ALA A 297 -21.77 -13.20 -5.75
C ALA A 297 -20.54 -12.94 -6.62
N GLU A 298 -20.66 -12.03 -7.61
CA GLU A 298 -19.54 -11.64 -8.48
C GLU A 298 -18.45 -10.92 -7.69
N ALA A 299 -18.81 -10.07 -6.73
CA ALA A 299 -17.84 -9.40 -5.87
C ALA A 299 -17.01 -10.40 -5.02
N ARG A 300 -17.65 -11.46 -4.52
CA ARG A 300 -16.96 -12.55 -3.81
C ARG A 300 -16.03 -13.33 -4.72
N LEU A 301 -16.46 -13.66 -5.93
CA LEU A 301 -15.63 -14.34 -6.94
C LEU A 301 -14.42 -13.48 -7.33
N ALA A 302 -14.61 -12.17 -7.52
CA ALA A 302 -13.52 -11.24 -7.81
C ALA A 302 -12.47 -11.22 -6.70
N LEU A 303 -12.88 -11.23 -5.43
CA LEU A 303 -11.96 -11.27 -4.29
C LEU A 303 -11.24 -12.62 -4.18
N GLN A 304 -11.92 -13.73 -4.47
CA GLN A 304 -11.31 -15.06 -4.52
C GLN A 304 -10.28 -15.15 -5.66
N GLY A 305 -10.63 -14.64 -6.84
CA GLY A 305 -9.72 -14.56 -7.99
C GLY A 305 -8.45 -13.76 -7.65
N GLN A 306 -8.59 -12.57 -7.07
CA GLN A 306 -7.45 -11.75 -6.65
C GLN A 306 -6.54 -12.50 -5.65
N ARG A 307 -7.11 -13.23 -4.70
CA ARG A 307 -6.32 -14.04 -3.75
C ARG A 307 -5.56 -15.18 -4.44
N SER A 308 -6.18 -15.83 -5.41
CA SER A 308 -5.54 -16.90 -6.19
C SER A 308 -4.40 -16.35 -7.05
N ASP A 309 -4.59 -15.18 -7.68
CA ASP A 309 -3.57 -14.49 -8.46
C ASP A 309 -2.40 -14.07 -7.57
N TRP A 310 -2.71 -13.57 -6.38
CA TRP A 310 -1.73 -13.23 -5.38
C TRP A 310 -0.87 -14.43 -4.96
N GLN A 311 -1.48 -15.59 -4.70
CA GLN A 311 -0.73 -16.81 -4.37
C GLN A 311 0.17 -17.26 -5.52
N ARG A 312 -0.30 -17.14 -6.75
CA ARG A 312 0.53 -17.43 -7.95
C ARG A 312 1.70 -16.45 -8.05
N TRP A 313 1.47 -15.17 -7.83
CA TRP A 313 2.55 -14.17 -7.83
C TRP A 313 3.59 -14.46 -6.74
N LEU A 314 3.17 -14.82 -5.53
CA LEU A 314 4.09 -15.18 -4.45
C LEU A 314 5.04 -16.31 -4.85
N ALA A 315 4.60 -17.25 -5.66
CA ALA A 315 5.42 -18.36 -6.15
C ALA A 315 6.44 -17.95 -7.22
N THR A 316 6.31 -16.76 -7.82
CA THR A 316 7.28 -16.25 -8.83
C THR A 316 8.51 -15.58 -8.22
N ARG A 317 8.55 -15.43 -6.90
CA ARG A 317 9.70 -14.83 -6.21
C ARG A 317 10.89 -15.78 -6.28
N GLU A 318 12.06 -15.24 -6.54
CA GLU A 318 13.30 -15.99 -6.61
C GLU A 318 14.37 -15.39 -5.70
N ALA A 319 15.18 -16.26 -5.14
CA ALA A 319 16.38 -15.83 -4.43
C ALA A 319 17.48 -15.50 -5.44
N PHE A 320 18.26 -14.47 -5.18
CA PHE A 320 19.42 -14.10 -5.99
C PHE A 320 20.57 -13.64 -5.10
N VAL A 321 21.77 -13.77 -5.58
CA VAL A 321 22.96 -13.26 -4.90
C VAL A 321 23.32 -11.89 -5.49
N PRO A 322 23.34 -10.82 -4.68
CA PRO A 322 23.69 -9.48 -5.15
C PRO A 322 25.12 -9.42 -5.71
N ALA A 323 25.35 -8.53 -6.64
CA ALA A 323 26.69 -8.30 -7.22
C ALA A 323 27.71 -7.97 -6.10
N GLY A 324 28.85 -8.63 -6.16
CA GLY A 324 29.93 -8.50 -5.16
C GLY A 324 29.91 -9.54 -4.04
N PHE A 325 28.93 -10.44 -4.03
CA PHE A 325 28.91 -11.66 -3.21
C PHE A 325 29.13 -12.90 -4.07
N ILE A 326 29.63 -13.97 -3.45
CA ILE A 326 29.82 -15.26 -4.10
C ILE A 326 28.68 -16.19 -3.65
N ASP A 327 27.97 -16.76 -4.60
CA ASP A 327 27.04 -17.85 -4.32
C ASP A 327 27.83 -19.15 -4.10
N LEU A 328 28.13 -19.43 -2.83
CA LEU A 328 28.89 -20.61 -2.47
C LEU A 328 28.13 -21.90 -2.78
N GLU A 329 26.81 -21.89 -2.69
CA GLU A 329 25.97 -23.07 -3.01
C GLU A 329 26.01 -23.35 -4.50
N ALA A 330 25.86 -22.34 -5.36
CA ALA A 330 26.03 -22.46 -6.79
C ALA A 330 27.47 -22.82 -7.16
N LEU A 331 28.47 -22.26 -6.45
CA LEU A 331 29.88 -22.54 -6.67
C LEU A 331 30.23 -24.02 -6.37
N TYR A 332 29.74 -24.55 -5.24
CA TYR A 332 30.00 -25.96 -4.86
C TYR A 332 29.07 -26.94 -5.59
N GLY A 333 27.86 -26.51 -5.98
CA GLY A 333 26.92 -27.31 -6.76
C GLY A 333 27.24 -27.36 -8.26
N SER A 334 27.99 -26.38 -8.76
CA SER A 334 28.45 -26.34 -10.16
C SER A 334 29.77 -27.09 -10.26
N ASN A 335 29.80 -28.15 -11.04
CA ASN A 335 31.03 -28.85 -11.36
C ASN A 335 31.91 -27.97 -12.28
N LEU A 336 32.68 -27.05 -11.72
CA LEU A 336 33.56 -26.12 -12.43
C LEU A 336 34.76 -26.82 -13.06
N VAL A 337 34.96 -28.14 -12.81
CA VAL A 337 36.13 -28.90 -13.23
C VAL A 337 35.81 -29.91 -14.34
N SER A 338 34.54 -30.11 -14.69
CA SER A 338 34.11 -31.15 -15.64
C SER A 338 34.52 -30.94 -17.11
N GLY A 339 35.31 -29.90 -17.43
CA GLY A 339 35.86 -29.68 -18.78
C GLY A 339 37.36 -29.96 -18.92
N MET A 340 38.11 -30.28 -17.84
CA MET A 340 39.57 -30.32 -17.85
C MET A 340 40.24 -31.70 -17.63
N LEU A 341 39.50 -32.77 -17.43
CA LEU A 341 40.10 -34.10 -17.22
C LEU A 341 39.54 -35.13 -18.23
N ARG A 342 39.87 -34.95 -19.52
CA ARG A 342 40.08 -36.06 -20.43
C ARG A 342 41.50 -35.95 -20.91
N ALA A 343 42.42 -36.41 -20.08
CA ALA A 343 43.62 -37.03 -20.62
C ALA A 343 43.21 -38.45 -21.02
N GLU A 344 43.06 -38.71 -22.28
CA GLU A 344 43.04 -40.07 -22.80
C GLU A 344 44.45 -40.64 -22.69
N PRO A 345 44.58 -41.98 -22.44
CA PRO A 345 45.83 -42.65 -22.25
C PRO A 345 46.66 -42.73 -23.53
#